data_54f78376451c56036e6fbb50b634965a
#
_entry.id   54f78376451c56036e6fbb50b634965a
#
_cell.length_a   1.000
_cell.length_b   1.000
_cell.length_c   1.000
_cell.angle_alpha   90.00
_cell.angle_beta   90.00
_cell.angle_gamma   90.00
#
_symmetry.space_group_name_H-M   'P 1'
#
loop_
_entity.id
_entity.type
_entity.pdbx_description
1 polymer ?
#
loop_
_entity_poly.entity_id
_entity_poly.type
_entity_poly.pdbx_seq_one_letter_code
_entity_poly.pdbx_strand_id
1 'polypeptide(L)'
;GLDALRKLCDKARLADDFDISSIPDEDVKAVEDAFSVSLFNVTRITGWPEAFVDALSFAPGEACFFEEGEMQYWPIVTLPIVERPFIKIGGDSYCFDYYALTDNFYRAIQKLILRTDFDYSERWQQRQKEASERMVESVFKEMLPGCSTHRDNYYGSKKHRSENDLLIRYRDALLVIEVKAGSFTDAPPVSGYASHVNRYKELIGKANSQCAQMRDYIRRSNTNLVLYDEHMQPKQILDISDIESIFCLSVT
;
A
#
# COMPACT_ATOMS: atom_id res chain seq x y z
N GLY A 1 -16.48 22.63 14.83
CA GLY A 1 -17.67 22.00 14.28
C GLY A 1 -18.35 21.07 15.29
N LEU A 2 -17.71 19.97 15.72
CA LEU A 2 -18.30 18.98 16.65
C LEU A 2 -18.63 19.59 18.03
N ASP A 3 -17.79 20.47 18.55
CA ASP A 3 -18.05 21.14 19.84
C ASP A 3 -19.22 22.13 19.75
N ALA A 4 -19.36 22.85 18.63
CA ALA A 4 -20.50 23.72 18.38
C ALA A 4 -21.79 22.91 18.27
N LEU A 5 -21.76 21.80 17.54
CA LEU A 5 -22.90 20.88 17.42
C LEU A 5 -23.30 20.32 18.79
N ARG A 6 -22.34 19.89 19.60
CA ARG A 6 -22.58 19.38 20.95
C ARG A 6 -23.23 20.43 21.83
N LYS A 7 -22.71 21.65 21.85
CA LYS A 7 -23.31 22.78 22.58
C LYS A 7 -24.74 23.07 22.13
N LEU A 8 -25.01 22.99 20.83
CA LEU A 8 -26.37 23.18 20.28
C LEU A 8 -27.33 22.08 20.73
N CYS A 9 -26.87 20.82 20.64
CA CYS A 9 -27.65 19.68 21.09
C CYS A 9 -27.96 19.76 22.59
N ASP A 10 -26.98 20.17 23.42
CA ASP A 10 -27.18 20.34 24.86
C ASP A 10 -28.16 21.48 25.17
N LYS A 11 -28.07 22.62 24.45
CA LYS A 11 -29.05 23.72 24.59
C LYS A 11 -30.45 23.30 24.16
N ALA A 12 -30.59 22.63 23.02
CA ALA A 12 -31.87 22.16 22.49
C ALA A 12 -32.55 21.11 23.44
N ARG A 13 -31.74 20.30 24.13
CA ARG A 13 -32.22 19.26 25.04
C ARG A 13 -32.71 19.82 26.36
N LEU A 14 -32.23 20.99 26.75
CA LEU A 14 -32.50 21.61 28.05
C LEU A 14 -33.62 22.68 28.00
N ALA A 15 -34.07 23.07 26.82
CA ALA A 15 -35.09 24.12 26.63
C ALA A 15 -36.39 23.53 26.06
N ASP A 16 -37.50 23.77 26.76
CA ASP A 16 -38.84 23.39 26.30
C ASP A 16 -39.25 24.18 25.01
N ASP A 17 -38.69 25.38 24.83
CA ASP A 17 -38.87 26.25 23.63
C ASP A 17 -37.51 26.66 23.08
N PHE A 18 -36.87 25.79 22.32
CA PHE A 18 -35.59 26.10 21.65
C PHE A 18 -35.80 26.94 20.40
N ASP A 19 -35.45 28.23 20.49
CA ASP A 19 -35.49 29.13 19.35
C ASP A 19 -34.17 29.09 18.57
N ILE A 20 -34.22 28.54 17.34
CA ILE A 20 -33.08 28.47 16.42
C ILE A 20 -32.47 29.86 16.11
N SER A 21 -33.31 30.92 16.11
CA SER A 21 -32.83 32.29 15.88
C SER A 21 -31.96 32.85 17.03
N SER A 22 -31.95 32.19 18.18
CA SER A 22 -31.09 32.55 19.31
C SER A 22 -29.65 31.98 19.24
N ILE A 23 -29.36 31.19 18.22
CA ILE A 23 -28.02 30.61 18.01
C ILE A 23 -27.07 31.69 17.49
N PRO A 24 -25.88 31.88 18.07
CA PRO A 24 -24.88 32.78 17.53
C PRO A 24 -24.49 32.41 16.10
N ASP A 25 -24.35 33.40 15.22
CA ASP A 25 -23.97 33.19 13.82
C ASP A 25 -22.66 32.38 13.67
N GLU A 26 -21.74 32.53 14.61
CA GLU A 26 -20.48 31.76 14.63
C GLU A 26 -20.71 30.26 14.87
N ASP A 27 -21.66 29.91 15.73
CA ASP A 27 -22.02 28.52 16.00
C ASP A 27 -22.79 27.91 14.82
N VAL A 28 -23.70 28.69 14.19
CA VAL A 28 -24.41 28.29 12.96
C VAL A 28 -23.39 28.00 11.86
N LYS A 29 -22.47 28.91 11.64
CA LYS A 29 -21.41 28.75 10.61
C LYS A 29 -20.50 27.56 10.92
N ALA A 30 -20.13 27.33 12.19
CA ALA A 30 -19.33 26.19 12.57
C ALA A 30 -20.04 24.85 12.36
N VAL A 31 -21.38 24.81 12.48
CA VAL A 31 -22.19 23.64 12.17
C VAL A 31 -22.33 23.47 10.65
N GLU A 32 -22.62 24.54 9.92
CA GLU A 32 -22.66 24.52 8.47
C GLU A 32 -21.31 24.03 7.89
N ASP A 33 -20.21 24.53 8.39
CA ASP A 33 -18.88 24.09 7.99
C ASP A 33 -18.63 22.61 8.32
N ALA A 34 -19.19 22.11 9.43
CA ALA A 34 -19.05 20.72 9.86
C ALA A 34 -19.89 19.74 9.00
N PHE A 35 -20.96 20.21 8.35
CA PHE A 35 -21.82 19.39 7.49
C PHE A 35 -21.76 19.82 6.01
N SER A 36 -20.96 20.81 5.70
CA SER A 36 -20.84 21.32 4.34
C SER A 36 -19.80 20.55 3.52
N VAL A 37 -19.82 20.84 2.22
CA VAL A 37 -18.80 20.37 1.25
C VAL A 37 -17.38 20.75 1.70
N SER A 38 -17.20 21.73 2.58
CA SER A 38 -15.91 22.14 3.11
C SER A 38 -15.15 21.03 3.83
N LEU A 39 -15.85 20.04 4.40
CA LEU A 39 -15.22 18.84 5.00
C LEU A 39 -14.45 18.00 4.00
N PHE A 40 -14.81 18.07 2.74
CA PHE A 40 -14.17 17.32 1.66
C PHE A 40 -13.13 18.14 0.91
N ASN A 41 -12.92 19.41 1.29
CA ASN A 41 -12.01 20.34 0.64
C ASN A 41 -10.56 20.05 0.99
N VAL A 42 -9.89 19.29 0.11
CA VAL A 42 -8.49 18.88 0.27
C VAL A 42 -7.56 20.08 0.31
N THR A 43 -7.81 21.09 -0.53
CA THR A 43 -7.00 22.30 -0.64
C THR A 43 -6.89 23.03 0.71
N ARG A 44 -8.01 23.13 1.44
CA ARG A 44 -8.06 23.83 2.72
C ARG A 44 -7.59 23.00 3.91
N ILE A 45 -7.91 21.70 3.91
CA ILE A 45 -7.72 20.85 5.09
C ILE A 45 -6.28 20.33 5.19
N THR A 46 -5.67 19.96 4.07
CA THR A 46 -4.39 19.24 4.12
C THR A 46 -3.18 20.16 4.18
N GLY A 47 -3.29 21.38 3.67
CA GLY A 47 -2.13 22.27 3.48
C GLY A 47 -1.08 21.73 2.51
N TRP A 48 -1.43 20.73 1.69
CA TRP A 48 -0.54 20.21 0.66
C TRP A 48 -0.25 21.26 -0.42
N PRO A 49 0.92 21.20 -1.07
CA PRO A 49 1.24 22.11 -2.18
C PRO A 49 0.17 22.03 -3.27
N GLU A 50 -0.26 23.18 -3.78
CA GLU A 50 -1.30 23.29 -4.81
C GLU A 50 -0.97 22.43 -6.04
N ALA A 51 0.26 22.47 -6.52
CA ALA A 51 0.72 21.67 -7.65
C ALA A 51 0.56 20.14 -7.44
N PHE A 52 0.73 19.68 -6.19
CA PHE A 52 0.53 18.29 -5.83
C PHE A 52 -0.96 17.91 -5.85
N VAL A 53 -1.79 18.76 -5.25
CA VAL A 53 -3.25 18.56 -5.23
C VAL A 53 -3.81 18.60 -6.65
N ASP A 54 -3.37 19.56 -7.48
CA ASP A 54 -3.78 19.69 -8.87
C ASP A 54 -3.38 18.47 -9.72
N ALA A 55 -2.18 17.94 -9.52
CA ALA A 55 -1.72 16.76 -10.23
C ALA A 55 -2.54 15.49 -9.91
N LEU A 56 -3.19 15.46 -8.74
CA LEU A 56 -4.09 14.38 -8.30
C LEU A 56 -5.58 14.74 -8.46
N SER A 57 -5.88 15.84 -9.14
CA SER A 57 -7.25 16.31 -9.37
C SER A 57 -7.64 16.20 -10.83
N PHE A 58 -8.93 16.12 -11.08
CA PHE A 58 -9.53 16.31 -12.41
C PHE A 58 -10.75 17.21 -12.31
N ALA A 59 -11.02 17.98 -13.35
CA ALA A 59 -12.23 18.80 -13.44
C ALA A 59 -13.38 18.02 -14.10
N PRO A 60 -14.63 18.26 -13.72
CA PRO A 60 -15.78 17.73 -14.44
C PRO A 60 -15.71 18.08 -15.94
N GLY A 61 -15.87 17.07 -16.80
CA GLY A 61 -15.75 17.24 -18.26
C GLY A 61 -14.33 17.32 -18.81
N GLU A 62 -13.29 17.24 -17.99
CA GLU A 62 -11.88 17.26 -18.44
C GLU A 62 -11.51 16.03 -19.25
N ALA A 63 -12.08 14.90 -18.96
CA ALA A 63 -11.60 13.66 -19.51
C ALA A 63 -12.69 12.75 -20.04
N CYS A 64 -12.39 12.21 -21.18
CA CYS A 64 -13.15 11.18 -21.87
C CYS A 64 -12.81 9.79 -21.32
N PHE A 65 -12.69 9.63 -20.00
CA PHE A 65 -12.30 8.36 -19.39
C PHE A 65 -13.16 7.16 -19.82
N PHE A 66 -14.41 7.44 -20.19
CA PHE A 66 -15.37 6.43 -20.59
C PHE A 66 -15.62 6.42 -22.08
N GLU A 67 -14.92 7.26 -22.84
CA GLU A 67 -15.13 7.44 -24.28
C GLU A 67 -14.15 6.65 -25.14
N GLU A 68 -13.07 6.14 -24.54
CA GLU A 68 -12.00 5.44 -25.25
C GLU A 68 -11.77 4.03 -24.70
N GLY A 69 -11.37 3.10 -25.57
CA GLY A 69 -10.98 1.74 -25.23
C GLY A 69 -12.08 0.69 -25.33
N GLU A 70 -11.70 -0.56 -25.06
CA GLU A 70 -12.61 -1.72 -25.19
C GLU A 70 -13.82 -1.68 -24.25
N MET A 71 -13.72 -0.93 -23.14
CA MET A 71 -14.76 -0.82 -22.13
C MET A 71 -15.39 0.58 -22.13
N GLN A 72 -15.47 1.19 -23.29
CA GLN A 72 -16.11 2.47 -23.52
C GLN A 72 -17.52 2.50 -22.89
N TYR A 73 -17.82 3.58 -22.18
CA TYR A 73 -19.08 3.77 -21.43
C TYR A 73 -19.34 2.80 -20.26
N TRP A 74 -18.35 2.04 -19.82
CA TRP A 74 -18.46 1.20 -18.63
C TRP A 74 -17.73 1.83 -17.44
N PRO A 75 -18.39 2.67 -16.63
CA PRO A 75 -17.75 3.38 -15.53
C PRO A 75 -17.24 2.48 -14.39
N ILE A 76 -17.77 1.25 -14.32
CA ILE A 76 -17.41 0.30 -13.24
C ILE A 76 -15.99 -0.26 -13.40
N VAL A 77 -15.42 -0.16 -14.59
CA VAL A 77 -14.19 -0.87 -14.93
C VAL A 77 -12.94 -0.11 -14.53
N THR A 78 -12.93 1.21 -14.70
CA THR A 78 -11.80 2.07 -14.31
C THR A 78 -12.32 3.43 -13.92
N LEU A 79 -12.49 3.68 -12.64
CA LEU A 79 -12.89 4.99 -12.16
C LEU A 79 -11.69 5.93 -12.16
N PRO A 80 -11.82 7.15 -12.71
CA PRO A 80 -10.77 8.17 -12.68
C PRO A 80 -10.24 8.46 -11.28
N ILE A 81 -11.10 8.36 -10.28
CA ILE A 81 -10.81 8.58 -8.87
C ILE A 81 -9.74 7.63 -8.29
N VAL A 82 -9.50 6.48 -8.93
CA VAL A 82 -8.43 5.55 -8.53
C VAL A 82 -7.03 6.13 -8.83
N GLU A 83 -6.93 6.93 -9.90
CA GLU A 83 -5.67 7.56 -10.30
C GLU A 83 -5.54 9.01 -9.83
N ARG A 84 -6.65 9.75 -9.87
CA ARG A 84 -6.74 11.14 -9.44
C ARG A 84 -7.92 11.27 -8.48
N PRO A 85 -7.69 11.09 -7.18
CA PRO A 85 -8.77 10.94 -6.18
C PRO A 85 -9.52 12.24 -5.87
N PHE A 86 -9.12 13.37 -6.46
CA PHE A 86 -9.73 14.66 -6.16
C PHE A 86 -10.48 15.22 -7.37
N ILE A 87 -11.58 15.90 -7.09
CA ILE A 87 -12.40 16.60 -8.11
C ILE A 87 -12.23 18.09 -7.90
N LYS A 88 -11.79 18.81 -8.95
CA LYS A 88 -11.58 20.26 -8.93
C LYS A 88 -12.87 20.98 -9.26
N ILE A 89 -13.39 21.78 -8.33
CA ILE A 89 -14.62 22.56 -8.49
C ILE A 89 -14.34 23.98 -8.01
N GLY A 90 -14.55 24.98 -8.89
CA GLY A 90 -14.43 26.38 -8.52
C GLY A 90 -13.04 26.84 -8.01
N GLY A 91 -11.98 26.13 -8.39
CA GLY A 91 -10.62 26.42 -7.97
C GLY A 91 -10.14 25.60 -6.77
N ASP A 92 -11.02 25.02 -5.98
CA ASP A 92 -10.72 24.12 -4.88
C ASP A 92 -10.82 22.64 -5.32
N SER A 93 -10.08 21.75 -4.66
CA SER A 93 -10.12 20.30 -4.90
C SER A 93 -10.79 19.57 -3.73
N TYR A 94 -11.65 18.62 -4.06
CA TYR A 94 -12.48 17.90 -3.10
C TYR A 94 -12.27 16.40 -3.19
N CYS A 95 -12.24 15.71 -2.05
CA CYS A 95 -12.24 14.26 -1.95
C CYS A 95 -13.61 13.78 -1.50
N PHE A 96 -14.44 13.28 -2.42
CA PHE A 96 -15.78 12.78 -2.09
C PHE A 96 -15.80 11.29 -1.73
N ASP A 97 -14.80 10.54 -2.18
CA ASP A 97 -14.67 9.12 -1.85
C ASP A 97 -13.41 8.90 -1.00
N TYR A 98 -13.60 9.02 0.30
CA TYR A 98 -12.52 8.83 1.28
C TYR A 98 -12.05 7.37 1.35
N TYR A 99 -12.93 6.41 1.10
CA TYR A 99 -12.57 4.99 1.11
C TYR A 99 -11.68 4.65 -0.10
N ALA A 100 -12.09 5.09 -1.30
CA ALA A 100 -11.25 4.95 -2.47
C ALA A 100 -9.89 5.66 -2.31
N LEU A 101 -9.85 6.82 -1.63
CA LEU A 101 -8.62 7.51 -1.32
C LEU A 101 -7.71 6.65 -0.44
N THR A 102 -8.21 6.14 0.69
CA THR A 102 -7.39 5.36 1.63
C THR A 102 -6.85 4.08 1.00
N ASP A 103 -7.64 3.41 0.18
CA ASP A 103 -7.26 2.16 -0.46
C ASP A 103 -6.27 2.35 -1.62
N ASN A 104 -6.34 3.50 -2.34
CA ASN A 104 -5.60 3.69 -3.58
C ASN A 104 -4.58 4.83 -3.54
N PHE A 105 -4.50 5.62 -2.47
CA PHE A 105 -3.68 6.83 -2.42
C PHE A 105 -2.20 6.57 -2.70
N TYR A 106 -1.66 5.51 -2.13
CA TYR A 106 -0.28 5.10 -2.40
C TYR A 106 -0.05 4.86 -3.89
N ARG A 107 -0.98 4.18 -4.57
CA ARG A 107 -0.89 3.90 -6.00
C ARG A 107 -1.09 5.13 -6.86
N ALA A 108 -1.96 6.04 -6.47
CA ALA A 108 -2.14 7.32 -7.14
C ALA A 108 -0.84 8.14 -7.11
N ILE A 109 -0.17 8.21 -5.94
CA ILE A 109 1.14 8.85 -5.80
C ILE A 109 2.20 8.12 -6.65
N GLN A 110 2.26 6.81 -6.61
CA GLN A 110 3.19 6.02 -7.42
C GLN A 110 3.02 6.33 -8.90
N LYS A 111 1.80 6.29 -9.41
CA LYS A 111 1.50 6.61 -10.82
C LYS A 111 1.85 8.05 -11.16
N LEU A 112 1.61 9.00 -10.25
CA LEU A 112 2.01 10.39 -10.41
C LEU A 112 3.52 10.53 -10.54
N ILE A 113 4.29 9.94 -9.63
CA ILE A 113 5.76 9.98 -9.65
C ILE A 113 6.29 9.37 -10.96
N LEU A 114 5.81 8.20 -11.35
CA LEU A 114 6.26 7.52 -12.58
C LEU A 114 5.91 8.29 -13.86
N ARG A 115 4.86 9.11 -13.84
CA ARG A 115 4.50 9.98 -14.98
C ARG A 115 5.34 11.26 -15.03
N THR A 116 5.72 11.80 -13.87
CA THR A 116 6.45 13.07 -13.79
C THR A 116 7.96 12.91 -13.90
N ASP A 117 8.50 11.79 -13.47
CA ASP A 117 9.93 11.49 -13.48
C ASP A 117 10.17 10.03 -13.85
N PHE A 118 10.31 9.78 -15.15
CA PHE A 118 10.55 8.44 -15.67
C PHE A 118 11.89 7.86 -15.21
N ASP A 119 12.91 8.69 -15.05
CA ASP A 119 14.25 8.25 -14.60
C ASP A 119 14.24 7.83 -13.14
N TYR A 120 13.25 8.29 -12.37
CA TYR A 120 13.06 7.89 -10.97
C TYR A 120 12.43 6.49 -10.82
N SER A 121 11.90 5.91 -11.89
CA SER A 121 11.17 4.63 -11.85
C SER A 121 11.99 3.48 -11.27
N GLU A 122 13.27 3.35 -11.67
CA GLU A 122 14.16 2.31 -11.13
C GLU A 122 14.47 2.53 -9.65
N ARG A 123 14.74 3.78 -9.25
CA ARG A 123 14.96 4.15 -7.84
C ARG A 123 13.72 3.91 -7.01
N TRP A 124 12.54 4.19 -7.56
CA TRP A 124 11.27 3.91 -6.90
C TRP A 124 11.10 2.42 -6.63
N GLN A 125 11.30 1.57 -7.64
CA GLN A 125 11.17 0.12 -7.51
C GLN A 125 12.12 -0.43 -6.45
N GLN A 126 13.37 0.01 -6.44
CA GLN A 126 14.35 -0.40 -5.44
C GLN A 126 13.94 0.02 -4.03
N ARG A 127 13.55 1.28 -3.85
CA ARG A 127 13.09 1.78 -2.55
C ARG A 127 11.81 1.10 -2.07
N GLN A 128 10.90 0.82 -2.98
CA GLN A 128 9.67 0.09 -2.69
C GLN A 128 9.99 -1.34 -2.21
N LYS A 129 10.89 -2.05 -2.91
CA LYS A 129 11.36 -3.38 -2.51
C LYS A 129 11.92 -3.33 -1.08
N GLU A 130 12.92 -2.49 -0.84
CA GLU A 130 13.56 -2.36 0.48
C GLU A 130 12.58 -1.97 1.60
N ALA A 131 11.65 -1.04 1.33
CA ALA A 131 10.65 -0.60 2.29
C ALA A 131 9.67 -1.73 2.64
N SER A 132 9.22 -2.48 1.62
CA SER A 132 8.31 -3.62 1.81
C SER A 132 8.96 -4.73 2.64
N GLU A 133 10.20 -5.08 2.35
CA GLU A 133 10.94 -6.10 3.12
C GLU A 133 11.15 -5.67 4.58
N ARG A 134 11.51 -4.40 4.83
CA ARG A 134 11.64 -3.87 6.20
C ARG A 134 10.32 -3.85 6.95
N MET A 135 9.24 -3.49 6.27
CA MET A 135 7.91 -3.49 6.87
C MET A 135 7.49 -4.90 7.26
N VAL A 136 7.68 -5.88 6.37
CA VAL A 136 7.38 -7.30 6.66
C VAL A 136 8.22 -7.79 7.84
N GLU A 137 9.52 -7.50 7.86
CA GLU A 137 10.39 -7.84 8.98
C GLU A 137 9.90 -7.25 10.30
N SER A 138 9.49 -5.96 10.30
CA SER A 138 8.98 -5.27 11.49
C SER A 138 7.71 -5.94 12.03
N VAL A 139 6.76 -6.24 11.13
CA VAL A 139 5.51 -6.92 11.49
C VAL A 139 5.79 -8.28 12.13
N PHE A 140 6.69 -9.08 11.54
CA PHE A 140 7.02 -10.38 12.11
C PHE A 140 7.75 -10.29 13.47
N LYS A 141 8.60 -9.28 13.68
CA LYS A 141 9.22 -9.02 14.99
C LYS A 141 8.20 -8.70 16.08
N GLU A 142 7.14 -7.97 15.72
CA GLU A 142 6.04 -7.69 16.64
C GLU A 142 5.17 -8.93 16.91
N MET A 143 4.88 -9.71 15.87
CA MET A 143 4.06 -10.92 15.99
C MET A 143 4.76 -12.07 16.69
N LEU A 144 6.08 -12.19 16.55
CA LEU A 144 6.91 -13.29 17.08
C LEU A 144 8.03 -12.76 18.00
N PRO A 145 7.68 -12.32 19.23
CA PRO A 145 8.68 -11.78 20.15
C PRO A 145 9.82 -12.75 20.41
N GLY A 146 11.05 -12.24 20.28
CA GLY A 146 12.26 -13.06 20.46
C GLY A 146 12.70 -13.83 19.22
N CYS A 147 12.08 -13.65 18.07
CA CYS A 147 12.57 -14.21 16.81
C CYS A 147 13.90 -13.57 16.38
N SER A 148 14.71 -14.29 15.64
CA SER A 148 15.85 -13.74 14.90
C SER A 148 15.52 -13.61 13.42
N THR A 149 15.88 -12.48 12.82
CA THR A 149 15.56 -12.15 11.42
C THR A 149 16.84 -11.95 10.62
N HIS A 150 16.84 -12.46 9.40
CA HIS A 150 17.96 -12.38 8.46
C HIS A 150 17.41 -11.95 7.10
N ARG A 151 17.82 -10.77 6.61
CA ARG A 151 17.42 -10.25 5.29
C ARG A 151 18.54 -10.40 4.27
N ASP A 152 18.21 -10.22 3.01
CA ASP A 152 19.17 -10.20 1.90
C ASP A 152 20.11 -11.40 1.96
N ASN A 153 19.52 -12.59 2.01
CA ASN A 153 20.27 -13.83 2.16
C ASN A 153 20.54 -14.43 0.79
N TYR A 154 21.81 -14.54 0.45
CA TYR A 154 22.22 -15.28 -0.73
C TYR A 154 22.63 -16.68 -0.35
N TYR A 155 22.37 -17.66 -1.23
CA TYR A 155 22.67 -19.06 -1.04
C TYR A 155 22.99 -19.77 -2.34
N GLY A 156 23.55 -21.00 -2.25
CA GLY A 156 23.97 -21.78 -3.39
C GLY A 156 25.46 -21.65 -3.68
N SER A 157 25.84 -21.54 -4.96
CA SER A 157 27.22 -21.41 -5.39
C SER A 157 27.43 -20.11 -6.17
N LYS A 158 28.69 -19.68 -6.35
CA LYS A 158 29.03 -18.48 -7.13
C LYS A 158 28.46 -18.50 -8.57
N LYS A 159 28.29 -19.69 -9.16
CA LYS A 159 27.71 -19.84 -10.51
C LYS A 159 26.19 -19.93 -10.52
N HIS A 160 25.59 -20.38 -9.42
CA HIS A 160 24.14 -20.59 -9.26
C HIS A 160 23.71 -20.03 -7.92
N ARG A 161 23.75 -18.71 -7.79
CA ARG A 161 23.31 -18.03 -6.58
C ARG A 161 21.82 -17.75 -6.68
N SER A 162 21.16 -17.90 -5.56
CA SER A 162 19.76 -17.49 -5.36
C SER A 162 19.70 -16.55 -4.17
N GLU A 163 18.68 -15.73 -4.13
CA GLU A 163 18.38 -14.77 -3.06
C GLU A 163 17.12 -15.22 -2.34
N ASN A 164 17.08 -14.96 -1.04
CA ASN A 164 15.90 -15.04 -0.20
C ASN A 164 15.74 -13.71 0.54
N ASP A 165 14.58 -13.09 0.42
CA ASP A 165 14.33 -11.75 0.94
C ASP A 165 14.43 -11.73 2.48
N LEU A 166 13.76 -12.69 3.17
CA LEU A 166 13.73 -12.72 4.63
C LEU A 166 13.65 -14.16 5.16
N LEU A 167 14.56 -14.51 6.06
CA LEU A 167 14.53 -15.74 6.84
C LEU A 167 14.32 -15.39 8.31
N ILE A 168 13.35 -16.03 8.95
CA ILE A 168 13.06 -15.83 10.38
C ILE A 168 13.20 -17.15 11.09
N ARG A 169 13.97 -17.15 12.19
CA ARG A 169 14.00 -18.24 13.14
C ARG A 169 13.16 -17.89 14.36
N TYR A 170 12.23 -18.75 14.69
CA TYR A 170 11.42 -18.63 15.89
C TYR A 170 11.28 -20.00 16.55
N ARG A 171 11.91 -20.18 17.72
CA ARG A 171 11.98 -21.46 18.41
C ARG A 171 12.61 -22.55 17.52
N ASP A 172 11.89 -23.63 17.28
CA ASP A 172 12.20 -24.80 16.46
C ASP A 172 11.74 -24.69 14.99
N ALA A 173 11.36 -23.50 14.58
CA ALA A 173 10.83 -23.24 13.24
C ALA A 173 11.67 -22.22 12.47
N LEU A 174 11.77 -22.44 11.14
CA LEU A 174 12.24 -21.46 10.17
C LEU A 174 11.08 -21.01 9.27
N LEU A 175 10.93 -19.71 9.09
CA LEU A 175 10.01 -19.11 8.14
C LEU A 175 10.83 -18.55 6.97
N VAL A 176 10.64 -19.12 5.79
CA VAL A 176 11.22 -18.64 4.52
C VAL A 176 10.21 -17.72 3.90
N ILE A 177 10.53 -16.45 3.78
CA ILE A 177 9.61 -15.42 3.35
C ILE A 177 10.14 -14.77 2.07
N GLU A 178 9.30 -14.70 1.06
CA GLU A 178 9.51 -13.94 -0.18
C GLU A 178 8.54 -12.77 -0.22
N VAL A 179 9.05 -11.57 -0.40
CA VAL A 179 8.28 -10.33 -0.43
C VAL A 179 8.17 -9.84 -1.86
N LYS A 180 6.96 -9.64 -2.35
CA LYS A 180 6.70 -9.10 -3.68
C LYS A 180 6.06 -7.73 -3.55
N ALA A 181 6.85 -6.69 -3.74
CA ALA A 181 6.41 -5.29 -3.68
C ALA A 181 5.49 -4.88 -4.85
N GLY A 182 5.10 -5.81 -5.71
CA GLY A 182 4.14 -5.59 -6.79
C GLY A 182 2.71 -5.68 -6.32
N SER A 183 1.79 -5.17 -7.15
CA SER A 183 0.36 -5.32 -6.95
C SER A 183 -0.27 -6.12 -8.06
N PHE A 184 -1.41 -6.73 -7.80
CA PHE A 184 -2.26 -7.27 -8.86
C PHE A 184 -2.68 -6.14 -9.81
N THR A 185 -2.98 -6.49 -11.06
CA THR A 185 -3.41 -5.50 -12.06
C THR A 185 -4.79 -4.97 -11.72
N ASP A 186 -4.97 -3.66 -11.92
CA ASP A 186 -6.28 -3.00 -11.77
C ASP A 186 -7.15 -3.18 -13.03
N ALA A 187 -6.58 -3.75 -14.12
CA ALA A 187 -7.34 -4.01 -15.34
C ALA A 187 -8.43 -5.07 -15.06
N PRO A 188 -9.64 -4.90 -15.62
CA PRO A 188 -10.69 -5.89 -15.46
C PRO A 188 -10.28 -7.26 -16.00
N PRO A 189 -10.67 -8.36 -15.33
CA PRO A 189 -10.37 -9.71 -15.82
C PRO A 189 -10.86 -9.97 -17.24
N VAL A 190 -11.97 -9.35 -17.63
CA VAL A 190 -12.58 -9.50 -18.97
C VAL A 190 -11.68 -8.97 -20.07
N SER A 191 -11.05 -7.79 -19.87
CA SER A 191 -10.17 -7.17 -20.86
C SER A 191 -8.69 -7.48 -20.65
N GLY A 192 -8.32 -7.89 -19.46
CA GLY A 192 -6.92 -8.07 -19.05
C GLY A 192 -6.56 -9.48 -18.56
N TYR A 193 -7.27 -10.54 -18.96
CA TYR A 193 -7.06 -11.89 -18.43
C TYR A 193 -5.59 -12.36 -18.49
N ALA A 194 -4.93 -12.17 -19.61
CA ALA A 194 -3.52 -12.54 -19.77
C ALA A 194 -2.61 -11.78 -18.79
N SER A 195 -2.88 -10.50 -18.57
CA SER A 195 -2.16 -9.66 -17.62
C SER A 195 -2.38 -10.16 -16.17
N HIS A 196 -3.60 -10.52 -15.80
CA HIS A 196 -3.90 -11.11 -14.48
C HIS A 196 -3.15 -12.43 -14.27
N VAL A 197 -3.19 -13.33 -15.25
CA VAL A 197 -2.47 -14.62 -15.18
C VAL A 197 -0.97 -14.41 -15.04
N ASN A 198 -0.39 -13.52 -15.82
CA ASN A 198 1.04 -13.22 -15.74
C ASN A 198 1.40 -12.61 -14.38
N ARG A 199 0.59 -11.69 -13.89
CA ARG A 199 0.81 -11.06 -12.58
C ARG A 199 0.71 -12.08 -11.43
N TYR A 200 -0.28 -12.98 -11.51
CA TYR A 200 -0.40 -14.08 -10.56
C TYR A 200 0.84 -14.99 -10.57
N LYS A 201 1.33 -15.34 -11.76
CA LYS A 201 2.56 -16.14 -11.91
C LYS A 201 3.78 -15.43 -11.32
N GLU A 202 3.89 -14.11 -11.49
CA GLU A 202 5.00 -13.32 -10.93
C GLU A 202 4.90 -13.21 -9.41
N LEU A 203 3.75 -12.84 -8.88
CA LEU A 203 3.59 -12.53 -7.46
C LEU A 203 3.51 -13.80 -6.59
N ILE A 204 2.82 -14.82 -7.05
CA ILE A 204 2.59 -16.04 -6.28
C ILE A 204 3.48 -17.17 -6.76
N GLY A 205 3.45 -17.49 -8.05
CA GLY A 205 4.16 -18.64 -8.61
C GLY A 205 5.67 -18.53 -8.46
N LYS A 206 6.25 -17.38 -8.79
CA LYS A 206 7.68 -17.13 -8.65
C LYS A 206 8.12 -17.12 -7.18
N ALA A 207 7.36 -16.45 -6.32
CA ALA A 207 7.66 -16.42 -4.88
C ALA A 207 7.62 -17.83 -4.27
N ASN A 208 6.59 -18.63 -4.59
CA ASN A 208 6.52 -20.02 -4.13
C ASN A 208 7.72 -20.86 -4.61
N SER A 209 8.14 -20.67 -5.86
CA SER A 209 9.33 -21.36 -6.39
C SER A 209 10.62 -20.96 -5.67
N GLN A 210 10.78 -19.67 -5.37
CA GLN A 210 11.93 -19.16 -4.61
C GLN A 210 11.95 -19.71 -3.18
N CYS A 211 10.81 -19.67 -2.49
CA CYS A 211 10.66 -20.30 -1.16
C CYS A 211 11.01 -21.79 -1.18
N ALA A 212 10.53 -22.53 -2.19
CA ALA A 212 10.83 -23.95 -2.32
C ALA A 212 12.32 -24.22 -2.53
N GLN A 213 13.00 -23.41 -3.34
CA GLN A 213 14.44 -23.52 -3.55
C GLN A 213 15.23 -23.28 -2.24
N MET A 214 14.87 -22.25 -1.48
CA MET A 214 15.50 -21.97 -0.20
C MET A 214 15.24 -23.09 0.82
N ARG A 215 13.99 -23.56 0.92
CA ARG A 215 13.65 -24.71 1.78
C ARG A 215 14.48 -25.94 1.41
N ASP A 216 14.65 -26.24 0.14
CA ASP A 216 15.42 -27.39 -0.32
C ASP A 216 16.91 -27.20 -0.04
N TYR A 217 17.42 -25.96 -0.09
CA TYR A 217 18.78 -25.64 0.34
C TYR A 217 18.97 -25.87 1.85
N ILE A 218 18.04 -25.40 2.68
CA ILE A 218 18.04 -25.61 4.13
C ILE A 218 18.07 -27.12 4.44
N ARG A 219 17.22 -27.92 3.80
CA ARG A 219 17.15 -29.36 4.01
C ARG A 219 18.40 -30.13 3.62
N ARG A 220 19.20 -29.58 2.69
CA ARG A 220 20.51 -30.17 2.31
C ARG A 220 21.63 -29.69 3.22
N SER A 221 21.44 -28.66 3.99
CA SER A 221 22.38 -28.16 4.98
C SER A 221 22.17 -28.95 6.25
N ASN A 222 23.13 -29.81 6.64
CA ASN A 222 22.98 -30.72 7.79
C ASN A 222 22.61 -29.96 9.09
N THR A 223 23.63 -29.47 9.81
CA THR A 223 23.42 -28.74 11.08
C THR A 223 23.66 -27.23 10.96
N ASN A 224 24.36 -26.80 9.92
CA ASN A 224 24.78 -25.42 9.74
C ASN A 224 24.31 -24.87 8.40
N LEU A 225 23.44 -23.88 8.45
CA LEU A 225 23.01 -23.14 7.29
C LEU A 225 23.93 -21.93 7.09
N VAL A 226 24.66 -21.91 5.98
CA VAL A 226 25.50 -20.77 5.60
C VAL A 226 24.73 -19.82 4.72
N LEU A 227 24.60 -18.58 5.18
CA LEU A 227 24.03 -17.47 4.42
C LEU A 227 25.16 -16.57 3.92
N TYR A 228 25.04 -16.08 2.71
CA TYR A 228 26.05 -15.26 2.04
C TYR A 228 25.52 -13.85 1.80
N ASP A 229 26.43 -12.91 1.55
CA ASP A 229 26.12 -11.59 1.00
C ASP A 229 25.99 -11.62 -0.53
N GLU A 230 25.72 -10.46 -1.14
CA GLU A 230 25.60 -10.32 -2.60
C GLU A 230 26.88 -10.70 -3.38
N HIS A 231 28.03 -10.68 -2.73
CA HIS A 231 29.33 -11.08 -3.29
C HIS A 231 29.68 -12.55 -3.02
N MET A 232 28.73 -13.31 -2.46
CA MET A 232 28.92 -14.70 -2.03
C MET A 232 30.06 -14.87 -1.01
N GLN A 233 30.23 -13.89 -0.12
CA GLN A 233 31.05 -14.05 1.07
C GLN A 233 30.16 -14.54 2.23
N PRO A 234 30.65 -15.44 3.09
CA PRO A 234 29.86 -15.89 4.23
C PRO A 234 29.46 -14.70 5.12
N LYS A 235 28.17 -14.46 5.23
CA LYS A 235 27.58 -13.40 6.03
C LYS A 235 27.23 -13.90 7.43
N GLN A 236 26.66 -15.11 7.48
CA GLN A 236 26.22 -15.72 8.73
C GLN A 236 26.13 -17.23 8.62
N ILE A 237 26.37 -17.91 9.75
CA ILE A 237 26.16 -19.35 9.89
C ILE A 237 25.13 -19.55 10.99
N LEU A 238 24.02 -20.21 10.64
CA LEU A 238 22.96 -20.53 11.57
C LEU A 238 23.01 -22.00 11.92
N ASP A 239 23.02 -22.31 13.21
CA ASP A 239 22.78 -23.66 13.66
C ASP A 239 21.30 -24.01 13.48
N ILE A 240 21.01 -25.04 12.71
CA ILE A 240 19.67 -25.51 12.39
C ILE A 240 19.40 -26.92 12.90
N SER A 241 20.24 -27.43 13.83
CA SER A 241 20.16 -28.78 14.35
C SER A 241 18.85 -29.05 15.12
N ASP A 242 18.24 -28.03 15.69
CA ASP A 242 17.01 -28.08 16.46
C ASP A 242 15.77 -27.65 15.68
N ILE A 243 15.90 -27.40 14.37
CA ILE A 243 14.77 -27.00 13.54
C ILE A 243 13.92 -28.21 13.14
N GLU A 244 12.67 -28.20 13.58
CA GLU A 244 11.70 -29.23 13.28
C GLU A 244 10.78 -28.86 12.11
N SER A 245 10.55 -27.58 11.90
CA SER A 245 9.58 -27.08 10.90
C SER A 245 10.15 -25.98 10.01
N ILE A 246 9.81 -26.05 8.72
CA ILE A 246 10.13 -25.00 7.75
C ILE A 246 8.84 -24.57 7.06
N PHE A 247 8.48 -23.30 7.22
CA PHE A 247 7.32 -22.68 6.61
C PHE A 247 7.75 -21.79 5.46
N CYS A 248 7.02 -21.84 4.34
CA CYS A 248 7.22 -21.01 3.18
C CYS A 248 6.06 -20.02 3.08
N LEU A 249 6.37 -18.73 2.98
CA LEU A 249 5.40 -17.64 2.97
C LEU A 249 5.71 -16.67 1.82
N SER A 250 4.67 -16.29 1.08
CA SER A 250 4.75 -15.21 0.11
C SER A 250 3.92 -14.04 0.63
N VAL A 251 4.52 -12.86 0.72
CA VAL A 251 3.87 -11.62 1.13
C VAL A 251 3.79 -10.70 -0.09
N THR A 252 2.57 -10.25 -0.43
CA THR A 252 2.29 -9.39 -1.60
C THR A 252 1.48 -8.18 -1.19
#